data_5c0f9161ab729d23d3717b032f38453f
#
_entry.id   5c0f9161ab729d23d3717b032f38453f
#
_cell.length_a   1.000
_cell.length_b   1.000
_cell.length_c   1.000
_cell.angle_alpha   90.00
_cell.angle_beta   90.00
_cell.angle_gamma   90.00
#
_symmetry.space_group_name_H-M   'P 1'
#
loop_
_entity.id
_entity.type
_entity.pdbx_description
1 polymer ?
#
loop_
_entity_poly.entity_id
_entity_poly.type
_entity_poly.pdbx_seq_one_letter_code
_entity_poly.pdbx_strand_id
1 'polypeptide(L)'
;MRIESYYNPSALYAPAVKVSNLLSEVRADFAKELRVKEEEIIFTSGGTESNVDAIMGAVPQRMMHAHVITDQSEHSSVYETFRYLEQQRGAQVSLLPTNRRGEVTTEALRAAMRPNTRLVSIMQVNNETGAVNDIEALARTAKSIAPQCIVHCDGVQAFPKLRFPGGLVDAYSISGHKFHAPRGTGVLYVRRGCGIQPVMVGGGQEHGYRAGTENIAGIAGLGAALRQYIEHRDAYVQQMRAVKMALYQRLVRIPGAHLNGPPAEEGAPHILSMSFEGTRGETLVHALEEKHIYVGTGSACSSHKKGESRVLRAMGVPPQVAQGTLRFSFCCMNTVEQAEIVADAVEESVARIRRFVRR
;
A
#
# COMPACT_ATOMS: atom_id res chain seq x y z
N MET A 1 7.87 17.54 -20.26
CA MET A 1 6.97 17.11 -21.36
C MET A 1 6.70 18.32 -22.22
N ARG A 2 6.96 18.25 -23.53
CA ARG A 2 6.68 19.35 -24.45
C ARG A 2 5.16 19.45 -24.67
N ILE A 3 4.66 20.67 -24.93
CA ILE A 3 3.26 20.99 -25.23
C ILE A 3 2.70 20.15 -26.42
N GLU A 4 3.56 19.56 -27.24
CA GLU A 4 3.24 18.71 -28.39
C GLU A 4 2.53 17.38 -28.05
N SER A 5 2.36 17.03 -26.78
CA SER A 5 1.81 15.73 -26.32
C SER A 5 0.43 15.81 -25.66
N TYR A 6 -0.33 16.89 -25.86
CA TYR A 6 -1.66 17.06 -25.23
C TYR A 6 -2.84 16.56 -26.08
N TYR A 7 -2.56 15.97 -27.24
CA TYR A 7 -3.58 15.46 -28.15
C TYR A 7 -4.33 14.25 -27.55
N ASN A 8 -5.64 14.20 -27.86
CA ASN A 8 -6.46 13.07 -27.41
C ASN A 8 -5.98 11.76 -28.10
N PRO A 9 -5.56 10.74 -27.35
CA PRO A 9 -5.04 9.48 -27.91
C PRO A 9 -6.06 8.69 -28.74
N SER A 10 -7.35 8.98 -28.59
CA SER A 10 -8.43 8.33 -29.37
C SER A 10 -8.62 8.94 -30.77
N ALA A 11 -7.91 10.03 -31.11
CA ALA A 11 -8.03 10.65 -32.42
C ALA A 11 -7.14 9.96 -33.46
N LEU A 12 -7.52 10.06 -34.75
CA LEU A 12 -6.87 9.32 -35.86
C LEU A 12 -5.68 10.07 -36.51
N TYR A 13 -5.42 11.30 -36.14
CA TYR A 13 -4.34 12.08 -36.75
C TYR A 13 -2.97 11.79 -36.10
N ALA A 14 -1.90 11.99 -36.86
CA ALA A 14 -0.55 11.58 -36.50
C ALA A 14 -0.05 11.99 -35.10
N PRO A 15 -0.29 13.24 -34.59
CA PRO A 15 0.08 13.58 -33.25
C PRO A 15 -0.62 12.76 -32.15
N ALA A 16 -1.90 12.39 -32.35
CA ALA A 16 -2.66 11.56 -31.43
C ALA A 16 -2.13 10.11 -31.39
N VAL A 17 -1.74 9.58 -32.56
CA VAL A 17 -1.11 8.25 -32.65
C VAL A 17 0.19 8.21 -31.85
N LYS A 18 1.02 9.25 -31.87
CA LYS A 18 2.23 9.32 -31.03
C LYS A 18 1.91 9.25 -29.53
N VAL A 19 0.84 9.91 -29.12
CA VAL A 19 0.38 9.88 -27.72
C VAL A 19 -0.15 8.49 -27.35
N SER A 20 -0.93 7.89 -28.23
CA SER A 20 -1.41 6.50 -28.04
C SER A 20 -0.25 5.51 -27.91
N ASN A 21 0.78 5.63 -28.74
CA ASN A 21 1.98 4.80 -28.67
C ASN A 21 2.71 4.95 -27.32
N LEU A 22 2.84 6.20 -26.82
CA LEU A 22 3.43 6.47 -25.50
C LEU A 22 2.65 5.75 -24.38
N LEU A 23 1.32 5.79 -24.41
CA LEU A 23 0.50 5.09 -23.43
C LEU A 23 0.69 3.58 -23.52
N SER A 24 0.75 3.04 -24.74
CA SER A 24 1.00 1.61 -24.99
C SER A 24 2.38 1.18 -24.49
N GLU A 25 3.42 1.97 -24.73
CA GLU A 25 4.77 1.70 -24.22
C GLU A 25 4.80 1.60 -22.69
N VAL A 26 4.18 2.57 -22.00
CA VAL A 26 4.12 2.56 -20.53
C VAL A 26 3.33 1.35 -20.04
N ARG A 27 2.23 1.01 -20.72
CA ARG A 27 1.41 -0.17 -20.39
C ARG A 27 2.22 -1.46 -20.53
N ALA A 28 2.98 -1.59 -21.63
CA ALA A 28 3.88 -2.72 -21.87
C ALA A 28 4.97 -2.84 -20.80
N ASP A 29 5.54 -1.71 -20.31
CA ASP A 29 6.51 -1.72 -19.21
C ASP A 29 5.91 -2.31 -17.92
N PHE A 30 4.69 -1.92 -17.54
CA PHE A 30 3.99 -2.49 -16.39
C PHE A 30 3.65 -3.97 -16.60
N ALA A 31 3.14 -4.31 -17.79
CA ALA A 31 2.80 -5.69 -18.12
C ALA A 31 4.02 -6.62 -18.06
N LYS A 32 5.16 -6.17 -18.58
CA LYS A 32 6.44 -6.88 -18.50
C LYS A 32 6.90 -7.06 -17.05
N GLU A 33 6.84 -6.00 -16.23
CA GLU A 33 7.26 -6.06 -14.84
C GLU A 33 6.38 -7.01 -14.01
N LEU A 34 5.07 -6.97 -14.21
CA LEU A 34 4.12 -7.84 -13.52
C LEU A 34 4.01 -9.24 -14.18
N ARG A 35 4.62 -9.44 -15.36
CA ARG A 35 4.54 -10.68 -16.17
C ARG A 35 3.10 -11.06 -16.52
N VAL A 36 2.35 -10.06 -16.95
CA VAL A 36 0.93 -10.15 -17.34
C VAL A 36 0.73 -9.58 -18.74
N LYS A 37 -0.49 -9.60 -19.25
CA LYS A 37 -0.80 -9.03 -20.57
C LYS A 37 -1.07 -7.53 -20.45
N GLU A 38 -0.81 -6.79 -21.55
CA GLU A 38 -1.03 -5.35 -21.60
C GLU A 38 -2.50 -4.97 -21.38
N GLU A 39 -3.43 -5.76 -21.90
CA GLU A 39 -4.88 -5.56 -21.72
C GLU A 39 -5.37 -5.76 -20.27
N GLU A 40 -4.52 -6.27 -19.39
CA GLU A 40 -4.79 -6.46 -17.95
C GLU A 40 -4.30 -5.28 -17.10
N ILE A 41 -3.65 -4.30 -17.72
CA ILE A 41 -3.14 -3.09 -17.08
C ILE A 41 -4.10 -1.93 -17.31
N ILE A 42 -4.61 -1.33 -16.24
CA ILE A 42 -5.55 -0.22 -16.25
C ILE A 42 -4.90 0.97 -15.55
N PHE A 43 -4.78 2.12 -16.21
CA PHE A 43 -4.31 3.33 -15.56
C PHE A 43 -5.42 3.97 -14.72
N THR A 44 -5.07 4.37 -13.50
CA THR A 44 -5.97 4.98 -12.52
C THR A 44 -5.38 6.28 -11.98
N SER A 45 -6.12 7.00 -11.14
CA SER A 45 -5.62 8.20 -10.47
C SER A 45 -4.75 7.90 -9.24
N GLY A 46 -4.63 6.64 -8.82
CA GLY A 46 -3.83 6.24 -7.66
C GLY A 46 -4.34 4.99 -6.97
N GLY A 47 -3.67 4.59 -5.88
CA GLY A 47 -3.99 3.38 -5.15
C GLY A 47 -5.43 3.34 -4.60
N THR A 48 -5.97 4.48 -4.19
CA THR A 48 -7.35 4.53 -3.67
C THR A 48 -8.37 4.16 -4.75
N GLU A 49 -8.28 4.76 -5.95
CA GLU A 49 -9.14 4.41 -7.08
C GLU A 49 -8.95 2.92 -7.45
N SER A 50 -7.70 2.46 -7.57
CA SER A 50 -7.39 1.06 -7.89
C SER A 50 -8.02 0.07 -6.89
N ASN A 51 -7.92 0.34 -5.59
CA ASN A 51 -8.51 -0.50 -4.55
C ASN A 51 -10.04 -0.50 -4.63
N VAL A 52 -10.65 0.69 -4.75
CA VAL A 52 -12.11 0.83 -4.84
C VAL A 52 -12.63 0.12 -6.08
N ASP A 53 -12.03 0.32 -7.25
CA ASP A 53 -12.46 -0.30 -8.51
C ASP A 53 -12.34 -1.82 -8.46
N ALA A 54 -11.24 -2.36 -7.92
CA ALA A 54 -11.08 -3.79 -7.74
C ALA A 54 -12.15 -4.39 -6.83
N ILE A 55 -12.38 -3.79 -5.66
CA ILE A 55 -13.28 -4.31 -4.62
C ILE A 55 -14.74 -4.17 -5.06
N MET A 56 -15.13 -2.97 -5.51
CA MET A 56 -16.51 -2.69 -5.95
C MET A 56 -16.87 -3.48 -7.22
N GLY A 57 -15.91 -3.61 -8.14
CA GLY A 57 -16.08 -4.40 -9.36
C GLY A 57 -16.17 -5.91 -9.11
N ALA A 58 -15.49 -6.41 -8.05
CA ALA A 58 -15.59 -7.80 -7.64
C ALA A 58 -16.97 -8.14 -7.04
N VAL A 59 -17.66 -7.15 -6.44
CA VAL A 59 -18.95 -7.33 -5.77
C VAL A 59 -19.99 -6.36 -6.40
N PRO A 60 -20.42 -6.61 -7.65
CA PRO A 60 -21.42 -5.76 -8.30
C PRO A 60 -22.75 -5.78 -7.54
N GLN A 61 -23.57 -4.75 -7.72
CA GLN A 61 -24.83 -4.54 -6.97
C GLN A 61 -25.77 -5.75 -6.98
N ARG A 62 -25.75 -6.55 -8.05
CA ARG A 62 -26.57 -7.79 -8.17
C ARG A 62 -26.14 -8.92 -7.21
N MET A 63 -24.95 -8.81 -6.59
CA MET A 63 -24.41 -9.82 -5.66
C MET A 63 -24.62 -9.39 -4.20
N MET A 64 -25.82 -8.96 -3.84
CA MET A 64 -26.18 -8.69 -2.46
C MET A 64 -25.92 -9.93 -1.59
N HIS A 65 -25.46 -9.72 -0.35
CA HIS A 65 -25.11 -10.78 0.61
C HIS A 65 -23.90 -11.64 0.22
N ALA A 66 -23.09 -11.20 -0.74
CA ALA A 66 -21.81 -11.88 -1.04
C ALA A 66 -20.93 -11.93 0.22
N HIS A 67 -20.31 -13.09 0.47
CA HIS A 67 -19.29 -13.17 1.51
C HIS A 67 -17.95 -12.65 0.99
N VAL A 68 -17.34 -11.73 1.73
CA VAL A 68 -16.09 -11.07 1.38
C VAL A 68 -15.17 -10.98 2.58
N ILE A 69 -13.87 -11.09 2.36
CA ILE A 69 -12.86 -11.15 3.43
C ILE A 69 -11.81 -10.07 3.20
N THR A 70 -11.47 -9.36 4.25
CA THR A 70 -10.31 -8.48 4.36
C THR A 70 -9.73 -8.55 5.77
N ASP A 71 -8.72 -7.74 6.10
CA ASP A 71 -8.13 -7.75 7.43
C ASP A 71 -8.31 -6.41 8.17
N GLN A 72 -8.05 -6.44 9.47
CA GLN A 72 -8.20 -5.30 10.36
C GLN A 72 -7.13 -4.23 10.15
N SER A 73 -6.01 -4.57 9.51
CA SER A 73 -4.85 -3.68 9.35
C SER A 73 -4.80 -2.96 7.99
N GLU A 74 -5.77 -3.20 7.12
CA GLU A 74 -5.83 -2.66 5.76
C GLU A 74 -5.80 -1.12 5.71
N HIS A 75 -5.31 -0.59 4.58
CA HIS A 75 -5.42 0.84 4.31
C HIS A 75 -6.89 1.30 4.27
N SER A 76 -7.14 2.56 4.64
CA SER A 76 -8.50 3.12 4.70
C SER A 76 -9.27 2.95 3.38
N SER A 77 -8.62 3.03 2.22
CA SER A 77 -9.28 2.82 0.92
C SER A 77 -9.84 1.40 0.72
N VAL A 78 -9.26 0.40 1.36
CA VAL A 78 -9.79 -0.98 1.39
C VAL A 78 -10.80 -1.12 2.52
N TYR A 79 -10.40 -0.82 3.75
CA TYR A 79 -11.22 -1.00 4.94
C TYR A 79 -12.58 -0.29 4.85
N GLU A 80 -12.60 0.98 4.46
CA GLU A 80 -13.86 1.75 4.34
C GLU A 80 -14.70 1.27 3.15
N THR A 81 -14.08 0.75 2.08
CA THR A 81 -14.83 0.15 0.97
C THR A 81 -15.54 -1.14 1.41
N PHE A 82 -14.89 -1.97 2.23
CA PHE A 82 -15.55 -3.16 2.81
C PHE A 82 -16.68 -2.75 3.77
N ARG A 83 -16.47 -1.72 4.60
CA ARG A 83 -17.53 -1.16 5.44
C ARG A 83 -18.72 -0.65 4.62
N TYR A 84 -18.45 0.00 3.50
CA TYR A 84 -19.48 0.43 2.56
C TYR A 84 -20.25 -0.76 1.96
N LEU A 85 -19.55 -1.81 1.54
CA LEU A 85 -20.20 -3.04 1.04
C LEU A 85 -21.09 -3.67 2.10
N GLU A 86 -20.65 -3.74 3.34
CA GLU A 86 -21.43 -4.27 4.46
C GLU A 86 -22.70 -3.44 4.69
N GLN A 87 -22.54 -2.12 4.85
CA GLN A 87 -23.62 -1.22 5.28
C GLN A 87 -24.60 -0.88 4.16
N GLN A 88 -24.13 -0.73 2.92
CA GLN A 88 -24.94 -0.23 1.80
C GLN A 88 -25.32 -1.31 0.80
N ARG A 89 -24.62 -2.45 0.79
CA ARG A 89 -24.90 -3.55 -0.15
C ARG A 89 -25.22 -4.88 0.54
N GLY A 90 -25.25 -4.92 1.87
CA GLY A 90 -25.57 -6.10 2.65
C GLY A 90 -24.56 -7.24 2.49
N ALA A 91 -23.31 -6.94 2.10
CA ALA A 91 -22.27 -7.95 2.02
C ALA A 91 -21.93 -8.51 3.41
N GLN A 92 -21.62 -9.79 3.47
CA GLN A 92 -21.16 -10.44 4.70
C GLN A 92 -19.64 -10.28 4.79
N VAL A 93 -19.16 -9.38 5.63
CA VAL A 93 -17.73 -9.06 5.77
C VAL A 93 -17.11 -9.86 6.91
N SER A 94 -16.04 -10.60 6.61
CA SER A 94 -15.16 -11.18 7.62
C SER A 94 -13.87 -10.37 7.70
N LEU A 95 -13.56 -9.83 8.89
CA LEU A 95 -12.34 -9.09 9.17
C LEU A 95 -11.34 -10.02 9.85
N LEU A 96 -10.24 -10.37 9.17
CA LEU A 96 -9.20 -11.23 9.71
C LEU A 96 -8.38 -10.50 10.79
N PRO A 97 -7.99 -11.19 11.87
CA PRO A 97 -6.99 -10.69 12.79
C PRO A 97 -5.61 -10.76 12.15
N THR A 98 -4.68 -9.95 12.64
CA THR A 98 -3.25 -10.08 12.39
C THR A 98 -2.55 -10.74 13.58
N ASN A 99 -1.41 -11.37 13.33
CA ASN A 99 -0.53 -11.84 14.39
C ASN A 99 0.24 -10.63 15.02
N ARG A 100 1.07 -10.90 16.04
CA ARG A 100 1.89 -9.86 16.68
C ARG A 100 2.92 -9.21 15.74
N ARG A 101 3.23 -9.84 14.62
CA ARG A 101 4.10 -9.29 13.58
C ARG A 101 3.34 -8.39 12.59
N GLY A 102 2.00 -8.29 12.73
CA GLY A 102 1.15 -7.53 11.81
C GLY A 102 0.81 -8.28 10.51
N GLU A 103 1.01 -9.58 10.47
CA GLU A 103 0.79 -10.44 9.30
C GLU A 103 -0.55 -11.18 9.42
N VAL A 104 -1.25 -11.36 8.32
CA VAL A 104 -2.40 -12.25 8.18
C VAL A 104 -1.89 -13.67 7.95
N THR A 105 -2.37 -14.63 8.73
CA THR A 105 -1.94 -16.03 8.58
C THR A 105 -2.90 -16.83 7.70
N THR A 106 -2.38 -17.89 7.09
CA THR A 106 -3.18 -18.83 6.29
C THR A 106 -4.24 -19.55 7.14
N GLU A 107 -3.96 -19.77 8.41
CA GLU A 107 -4.89 -20.37 9.39
C GLU A 107 -6.08 -19.44 9.64
N ALA A 108 -5.82 -18.15 9.88
CA ALA A 108 -6.88 -17.16 10.08
C ALA A 108 -7.76 -17.02 8.81
N LEU A 109 -7.13 -16.99 7.63
CA LEU A 109 -7.87 -16.96 6.37
C LEU A 109 -8.69 -18.24 6.20
N ARG A 110 -8.11 -19.44 6.39
CA ARG A 110 -8.79 -20.72 6.25
C ARG A 110 -10.03 -20.82 7.15
N ALA A 111 -9.92 -20.35 8.39
CA ALA A 111 -11.01 -20.37 9.35
C ALA A 111 -12.20 -19.45 8.94
N ALA A 112 -11.91 -18.36 8.22
CA ALA A 112 -12.93 -17.41 7.75
C ALA A 112 -13.50 -17.75 6.37
N MET A 113 -12.78 -18.55 5.56
CA MET A 113 -13.20 -18.90 4.20
C MET A 113 -14.48 -19.74 4.18
N ARG A 114 -15.30 -19.50 3.16
CA ARG A 114 -16.51 -20.27 2.84
C ARG A 114 -16.47 -20.69 1.36
N PRO A 115 -17.13 -21.79 0.95
CA PRO A 115 -17.16 -22.19 -0.48
C PRO A 115 -17.74 -21.11 -1.40
N ASN A 116 -18.61 -20.24 -0.87
CA ASN A 116 -19.21 -19.11 -1.59
C ASN A 116 -18.50 -17.77 -1.34
N THR A 117 -17.30 -17.76 -0.77
CA THR A 117 -16.52 -16.52 -0.63
C THR A 117 -16.23 -15.92 -2.00
N ARG A 118 -16.65 -14.68 -2.21
CA ARG A 118 -16.52 -13.98 -3.49
C ARG A 118 -15.21 -13.24 -3.65
N LEU A 119 -14.73 -12.60 -2.57
CA LEU A 119 -13.55 -11.74 -2.60
C LEU A 119 -12.72 -11.95 -1.34
N VAL A 120 -11.40 -12.05 -1.53
CA VAL A 120 -10.38 -11.87 -0.50
C VAL A 120 -9.51 -10.70 -0.92
N SER A 121 -9.36 -9.69 -0.06
CA SER A 121 -8.52 -8.51 -0.30
C SER A 121 -7.55 -8.33 0.85
N ILE A 122 -6.25 -8.48 0.59
CA ILE A 122 -5.19 -8.37 1.62
C ILE A 122 -4.01 -7.61 1.05
N MET A 123 -3.51 -6.60 1.80
CA MET A 123 -2.35 -5.83 1.39
C MET A 123 -1.07 -6.66 1.44
N GLN A 124 -0.15 -6.41 0.51
CA GLN A 124 1.14 -7.10 0.51
C GLN A 124 2.08 -6.54 1.58
N VAL A 125 2.10 -5.22 1.76
CA VAL A 125 2.94 -4.55 2.76
C VAL A 125 2.10 -3.57 3.56
N ASN A 126 2.12 -3.71 4.87
CA ASN A 126 1.43 -2.78 5.75
C ASN A 126 2.13 -1.41 5.78
N ASN A 127 1.35 -0.36 5.54
CA ASN A 127 1.85 1.02 5.42
C ASN A 127 2.26 1.67 6.75
N GLU A 128 1.92 1.07 7.89
CA GLU A 128 2.27 1.59 9.23
C GLU A 128 3.46 0.83 9.83
N THR A 129 3.47 -0.48 9.73
CA THR A 129 4.45 -1.35 10.42
C THR A 129 5.52 -1.92 9.49
N GLY A 130 5.27 -1.94 8.18
CA GLY A 130 6.14 -2.61 7.23
C GLY A 130 6.05 -4.15 7.27
N ALA A 131 5.02 -4.70 7.92
CA ALA A 131 4.73 -6.13 7.87
C ALA A 131 4.47 -6.57 6.43
N VAL A 132 4.96 -7.75 6.05
CA VAL A 132 4.85 -8.31 4.70
C VAL A 132 4.01 -9.58 4.76
N ASN A 133 2.85 -9.57 4.09
CA ASN A 133 1.99 -10.74 3.98
C ASN A 133 2.47 -11.68 2.87
N ASP A 134 2.44 -12.99 3.12
CA ASP A 134 2.65 -14.01 2.09
C ASP A 134 1.38 -14.16 1.22
N ILE A 135 1.23 -13.22 0.29
CA ILE A 135 0.06 -13.17 -0.60
C ILE A 135 -0.07 -14.44 -1.44
N GLU A 136 1.05 -15.06 -1.80
CA GLU A 136 1.04 -16.28 -2.60
C GLU A 136 0.44 -17.47 -1.82
N ALA A 137 0.82 -17.64 -0.57
CA ALA A 137 0.24 -18.67 0.32
C ALA A 137 -1.23 -18.38 0.63
N LEU A 138 -1.58 -17.12 0.89
CA LEU A 138 -2.97 -16.69 1.13
C LEU A 138 -3.84 -16.91 -0.11
N ALA A 139 -3.37 -16.56 -1.30
CA ALA A 139 -4.10 -16.78 -2.56
C ALA A 139 -4.31 -18.28 -2.84
N ARG A 140 -3.28 -19.12 -2.63
CA ARG A 140 -3.42 -20.58 -2.72
C ARG A 140 -4.47 -21.11 -1.76
N THR A 141 -4.48 -20.64 -0.53
CA THR A 141 -5.46 -21.02 0.49
C THR A 141 -6.88 -20.62 0.06
N ALA A 142 -7.08 -19.39 -0.39
CA ALA A 142 -8.37 -18.90 -0.86
C ALA A 142 -8.90 -19.75 -2.04
N LYS A 143 -8.06 -19.93 -3.06
CA LYS A 143 -8.44 -20.70 -4.28
C LYS A 143 -8.66 -22.20 -4.02
N SER A 144 -8.02 -22.77 -3.02
CA SER A 144 -8.24 -24.18 -2.66
C SER A 144 -9.62 -24.44 -2.05
N ILE A 145 -10.21 -23.43 -1.39
CA ILE A 145 -11.52 -23.54 -0.73
C ILE A 145 -12.64 -23.00 -1.62
N ALA A 146 -12.39 -21.89 -2.29
CA ALA A 146 -13.32 -21.24 -3.20
C ALA A 146 -12.61 -20.91 -4.52
N PRO A 147 -12.57 -21.84 -5.50
CA PRO A 147 -11.81 -21.66 -6.75
C PRO A 147 -12.21 -20.41 -7.56
N GLN A 148 -13.47 -19.98 -7.44
CA GLN A 148 -13.99 -18.77 -8.10
C GLN A 148 -13.84 -17.49 -7.29
N CYS A 149 -13.25 -17.58 -6.09
CA CYS A 149 -12.97 -16.41 -5.26
C CYS A 149 -12.00 -15.47 -5.99
N ILE A 150 -12.32 -14.19 -6.04
CA ILE A 150 -11.40 -13.15 -6.52
C ILE A 150 -10.39 -12.86 -5.41
N VAL A 151 -9.11 -12.84 -5.76
CA VAL A 151 -8.03 -12.43 -4.86
C VAL A 151 -7.51 -11.08 -5.32
N HIS A 152 -7.79 -10.05 -4.54
CA HIS A 152 -7.24 -8.70 -4.71
C HIS A 152 -6.10 -8.49 -3.71
N CYS A 153 -5.06 -7.80 -4.14
CA CYS A 153 -3.95 -7.41 -3.29
C CYS A 153 -3.67 -5.91 -3.42
N ASP A 154 -3.71 -5.18 -2.30
CA ASP A 154 -3.17 -3.82 -2.24
C ASP A 154 -1.63 -3.91 -2.27
N GLY A 155 -1.04 -3.61 -3.43
CA GLY A 155 0.40 -3.60 -3.66
C GLY A 155 1.05 -2.22 -3.53
N VAL A 156 0.31 -1.22 -3.10
CA VAL A 156 0.73 0.19 -3.08
C VAL A 156 2.05 0.41 -2.34
N GLN A 157 2.27 -0.26 -1.23
CA GLN A 157 3.54 -0.15 -0.50
C GLN A 157 4.60 -1.14 -0.99
N ALA A 158 4.19 -2.26 -1.56
CA ALA A 158 5.11 -3.29 -2.04
C ALA A 158 5.77 -2.91 -3.37
N PHE A 159 4.98 -2.52 -4.36
CA PHE A 159 5.46 -2.23 -5.71
C PHE A 159 6.27 -0.93 -5.79
N PRO A 160 7.37 -0.88 -6.54
CA PRO A 160 8.09 -1.97 -7.20
C PRO A 160 9.23 -2.53 -6.34
N LYS A 161 9.26 -2.28 -5.03
CA LYS A 161 10.30 -2.67 -4.07
C LYS A 161 10.35 -4.17 -3.83
N LEU A 162 9.20 -4.79 -3.75
CA LEU A 162 9.01 -6.23 -3.65
C LEU A 162 8.42 -6.78 -4.94
N ARG A 163 8.62 -8.07 -5.16
CA ARG A 163 8.07 -8.74 -6.34
C ARG A 163 6.53 -8.83 -6.27
N PHE A 164 5.90 -8.71 -7.43
CA PHE A 164 4.49 -9.04 -7.59
C PHE A 164 4.27 -10.52 -7.26
N PRO A 165 3.27 -10.87 -6.42
CA PRO A 165 3.04 -12.24 -5.96
C PRO A 165 2.52 -13.20 -7.04
N GLY A 166 2.20 -12.69 -8.23
CA GLY A 166 1.93 -13.49 -9.43
C GLY A 166 0.65 -14.35 -9.40
N GLY A 167 0.59 -15.22 -10.34
CA GLY A 167 -0.24 -16.38 -10.67
C GLY A 167 -1.68 -16.52 -10.15
N LEU A 168 -1.93 -16.41 -8.87
CA LEU A 168 -3.25 -16.59 -8.24
C LEU A 168 -3.92 -15.29 -7.82
N VAL A 169 -3.23 -14.15 -7.95
CA VAL A 169 -3.79 -12.83 -7.71
C VAL A 169 -4.58 -12.39 -8.93
N ASP A 170 -5.82 -11.97 -8.72
CA ASP A 170 -6.74 -11.57 -9.78
C ASP A 170 -6.74 -10.06 -10.02
N ALA A 171 -6.41 -9.27 -8.99
CA ALA A 171 -6.25 -7.83 -9.08
C ALA A 171 -5.14 -7.33 -8.16
N TYR A 172 -4.40 -6.31 -8.61
CA TYR A 172 -3.28 -5.74 -7.87
C TYR A 172 -3.24 -4.22 -8.02
N SER A 173 -3.28 -3.53 -6.90
CA SER A 173 -3.32 -2.06 -6.88
C SER A 173 -1.94 -1.44 -6.70
N ILE A 174 -1.64 -0.41 -7.50
CA ILE A 174 -0.36 0.32 -7.50
C ILE A 174 -0.62 1.82 -7.41
N SER A 175 0.24 2.55 -6.70
CA SER A 175 0.19 4.02 -6.63
C SER A 175 1.53 4.62 -7.00
N GLY A 176 1.54 5.48 -8.03
CA GLY A 176 2.76 6.02 -8.61
C GLY A 176 3.62 6.82 -7.62
N HIS A 177 2.99 7.66 -6.77
CA HIS A 177 3.73 8.49 -5.82
C HIS A 177 4.51 7.71 -4.74
N LYS A 178 4.29 6.39 -4.61
CA LYS A 178 5.05 5.53 -3.68
C LYS A 178 6.41 5.09 -4.23
N PHE A 179 6.67 5.37 -5.51
CA PHE A 179 7.97 5.16 -6.16
C PHE A 179 8.39 6.36 -7.02
N HIS A 180 8.08 7.57 -6.53
CA HIS A 180 8.51 8.86 -7.07
C HIS A 180 7.88 9.28 -8.41
N ALA A 181 6.80 8.62 -8.86
CA ALA A 181 6.02 9.09 -9.99
C ALA A 181 5.12 10.28 -9.61
N PRO A 182 4.57 11.02 -10.60
CA PRO A 182 3.64 12.10 -10.34
C PRO A 182 2.44 11.64 -9.49
N ARG A 183 1.99 12.50 -8.57
CA ARG A 183 0.74 12.28 -7.84
C ARG A 183 -0.43 12.30 -8.81
N GLY A 184 -1.52 11.63 -8.47
CA GLY A 184 -2.68 11.50 -9.36
C GLY A 184 -2.47 10.46 -10.46
N THR A 185 -1.58 9.48 -10.23
CA THR A 185 -1.33 8.33 -11.10
C THR A 185 -1.26 7.02 -10.33
N GLY A 186 -1.81 5.99 -10.89
CA GLY A 186 -1.78 4.63 -10.38
C GLY A 186 -2.03 3.61 -11.47
N VAL A 187 -1.99 2.36 -11.09
CA VAL A 187 -2.28 1.22 -11.98
C VAL A 187 -3.10 0.20 -11.20
N LEU A 188 -4.08 -0.36 -11.87
CA LEU A 188 -4.78 -1.54 -11.45
C LEU A 188 -4.50 -2.67 -12.46
N TYR A 189 -3.88 -3.74 -11.99
CA TYR A 189 -3.89 -5.00 -12.73
C TYR A 189 -5.21 -5.71 -12.49
N VAL A 190 -5.85 -6.17 -13.54
CA VAL A 190 -7.06 -7.00 -13.49
C VAL A 190 -6.88 -8.19 -14.42
N ARG A 191 -6.80 -9.39 -13.86
CA ARG A 191 -6.70 -10.61 -14.65
C ARG A 191 -7.92 -10.78 -15.56
N ARG A 192 -7.68 -10.98 -16.83
CA ARG A 192 -8.75 -11.18 -17.80
C ARG A 192 -9.63 -12.36 -17.42
N GLY A 193 -10.95 -12.12 -17.43
CA GLY A 193 -11.94 -13.16 -17.11
C GLY A 193 -12.13 -13.49 -15.64
N CYS A 194 -11.49 -12.77 -14.70
CA CYS A 194 -11.66 -13.00 -13.26
C CYS A 194 -13.04 -12.57 -12.72
N GLY A 195 -13.83 -11.85 -13.52
CA GLY A 195 -15.20 -11.45 -13.16
C GLY A 195 -15.31 -10.13 -12.39
N ILE A 196 -14.24 -9.34 -12.35
CA ILE A 196 -14.30 -7.93 -11.92
C ILE A 196 -15.02 -7.13 -13.02
N GLN A 197 -16.01 -6.31 -12.63
CA GLN A 197 -16.76 -5.46 -13.51
C GLN A 197 -16.28 -4.02 -13.45
N PRO A 198 -16.34 -3.23 -14.52
CA PRO A 198 -16.08 -1.80 -14.49
C PRO A 198 -16.97 -1.09 -13.47
N VAL A 199 -16.38 -0.18 -12.69
CA VAL A 199 -17.11 0.67 -11.73
C VAL A 199 -17.37 2.03 -12.35
N MET A 200 -16.41 2.57 -13.09
CA MET A 200 -16.55 3.86 -13.79
C MET A 200 -16.98 3.62 -15.23
N VAL A 201 -18.25 3.77 -15.51
CA VAL A 201 -18.85 3.57 -16.84
C VAL A 201 -18.77 4.84 -17.67
N GLY A 202 -18.60 4.69 -19.00
CA GLY A 202 -18.53 5.83 -19.94
C GLY A 202 -18.02 5.40 -21.31
N GLY A 203 -17.02 6.12 -21.84
CA GLY A 203 -16.33 5.76 -23.10
C GLY A 203 -15.48 4.50 -22.96
N GLY A 204 -14.89 4.07 -24.08
CA GLY A 204 -14.11 2.82 -24.15
C GLY A 204 -12.66 2.92 -23.65
N GLN A 205 -12.28 4.00 -22.97
CA GLN A 205 -10.93 4.19 -22.45
C GLN A 205 -10.56 3.07 -21.47
N GLU A 206 -9.26 2.80 -21.35
CA GLU A 206 -8.74 1.74 -20.48
C GLU A 206 -9.46 0.41 -20.66
N HIS A 207 -9.65 0.01 -21.92
CA HIS A 207 -10.35 -1.24 -22.29
C HIS A 207 -11.78 -1.35 -21.71
N GLY A 208 -12.43 -0.20 -21.47
CA GLY A 208 -13.77 -0.12 -20.90
C GLY A 208 -13.81 -0.24 -19.38
N TYR A 209 -12.68 -0.39 -18.71
CA TYR A 209 -12.63 -0.49 -17.23
C TYR A 209 -12.65 0.88 -16.53
N ARG A 210 -12.06 1.88 -17.16
CA ARG A 210 -11.96 3.22 -16.56
C ARG A 210 -12.22 4.30 -17.61
N ALA A 211 -13.42 4.81 -17.65
CA ALA A 211 -13.83 5.85 -18.59
C ALA A 211 -13.18 7.21 -18.27
N GLY A 212 -13.08 8.06 -19.29
CA GLY A 212 -12.52 9.41 -19.19
C GLY A 212 -11.15 9.51 -19.85
N THR A 213 -10.87 10.69 -20.43
CA THR A 213 -9.60 10.96 -21.14
C THR A 213 -8.41 10.71 -20.23
N GLU A 214 -7.43 10.01 -20.77
CA GLU A 214 -6.24 9.55 -20.04
C GLU A 214 -5.34 10.72 -19.62
N ASN A 215 -4.74 10.61 -18.43
CA ASN A 215 -3.77 11.57 -17.91
C ASN A 215 -2.38 11.32 -18.55
N ILE A 216 -2.22 11.72 -19.80
CA ILE A 216 -1.02 11.46 -20.61
C ILE A 216 0.26 11.90 -19.89
N ALA A 217 0.25 13.12 -19.35
CA ALA A 217 1.42 13.68 -18.65
C ALA A 217 1.81 12.86 -17.41
N GLY A 218 0.80 12.51 -16.63
CA GLY A 218 0.98 11.68 -15.44
C GLY A 218 1.47 10.27 -15.79
N ILE A 219 0.87 9.66 -16.82
CA ILE A 219 1.24 8.30 -17.26
C ILE A 219 2.65 8.26 -17.85
N ALA A 220 3.05 9.27 -18.61
CA ALA A 220 4.43 9.39 -19.09
C ALA A 220 5.44 9.48 -17.94
N GLY A 221 5.15 10.29 -16.91
CA GLY A 221 5.96 10.38 -15.70
C GLY A 221 5.96 9.09 -14.88
N LEU A 222 4.82 8.39 -14.84
CA LEU A 222 4.67 7.08 -14.19
C LEU A 222 5.57 6.04 -14.85
N GLY A 223 5.60 5.97 -16.18
CA GLY A 223 6.49 5.09 -16.94
C GLY A 223 7.97 5.42 -16.74
N ALA A 224 8.34 6.71 -16.74
CA ALA A 224 9.71 7.14 -16.49
C ALA A 224 10.19 6.69 -15.08
N ALA A 225 9.35 6.90 -14.06
CA ALA A 225 9.66 6.49 -12.69
C ALA A 225 9.79 4.96 -12.57
N LEU A 226 8.91 4.20 -13.25
CA LEU A 226 8.98 2.73 -13.27
C LEU A 226 10.30 2.25 -13.86
N ARG A 227 10.66 2.72 -15.06
CA ARG A 227 11.91 2.33 -15.74
C ARG A 227 13.13 2.59 -14.88
N GLN A 228 13.23 3.81 -14.33
CA GLN A 228 14.31 4.18 -13.43
C GLN A 228 14.35 3.28 -12.18
N TYR A 229 13.20 2.97 -11.60
CA TYR A 229 13.15 2.15 -10.40
C TYR A 229 13.57 0.70 -10.69
N ILE A 230 13.12 0.12 -11.79
CA ILE A 230 13.46 -1.27 -12.19
C ILE A 230 14.97 -1.40 -12.45
N GLU A 231 15.56 -0.43 -13.16
CA GLU A 231 16.99 -0.39 -13.47
C GLU A 231 17.86 -0.42 -12.21
N HIS A 232 17.41 0.22 -11.13
CA HIS A 232 18.20 0.39 -9.90
C HIS A 232 17.59 -0.32 -8.68
N ARG A 233 16.60 -1.18 -8.85
CA ARG A 233 15.81 -1.78 -7.77
C ARG A 233 16.63 -2.33 -6.63
N ASP A 234 17.57 -3.21 -6.94
CA ASP A 234 18.34 -3.91 -5.91
C ASP A 234 19.20 -2.94 -5.09
N ALA A 235 19.82 -1.97 -5.75
CA ALA A 235 20.57 -0.90 -5.09
C ALA A 235 19.67 -0.04 -4.20
N TYR A 236 18.47 0.35 -4.69
CA TYR A 236 17.53 1.13 -3.93
C TYR A 236 17.00 0.37 -2.70
N VAL A 237 16.66 -0.91 -2.85
CA VAL A 237 16.22 -1.76 -1.74
C VAL A 237 17.32 -1.96 -0.72
N GLN A 238 18.56 -2.20 -1.16
CA GLN A 238 19.72 -2.35 -0.29
C GLN A 238 19.99 -1.07 0.49
N GLN A 239 19.96 0.09 -0.17
CA GLN A 239 20.12 1.40 0.47
C GLN A 239 19.06 1.65 1.54
N MET A 240 17.78 1.44 1.24
CA MET A 240 16.71 1.60 2.21
C MET A 240 16.86 0.65 3.40
N ARG A 241 17.30 -0.60 3.18
CA ARG A 241 17.60 -1.56 4.27
C ARG A 241 18.74 -1.08 5.14
N ALA A 242 19.82 -0.60 4.55
CA ALA A 242 20.98 -0.10 5.30
C ALA A 242 20.58 1.07 6.22
N VAL A 243 19.84 2.06 5.69
CA VAL A 243 19.33 3.20 6.46
C VAL A 243 18.38 2.75 7.58
N LYS A 244 17.42 1.86 7.26
CA LYS A 244 16.49 1.30 8.24
C LYS A 244 17.23 0.59 9.37
N MET A 245 18.20 -0.26 9.05
CA MET A 245 18.93 -1.03 10.05
C MET A 245 19.84 -0.16 10.92
N ALA A 246 20.49 0.85 10.35
CA ALA A 246 21.29 1.82 11.12
C ALA A 246 20.40 2.55 12.13
N LEU A 247 19.25 3.07 11.70
CA LEU A 247 18.32 3.72 12.60
C LEU A 247 17.78 2.77 13.68
N TYR A 248 17.34 1.58 13.29
CA TYR A 248 16.79 0.58 14.22
C TYR A 248 17.79 0.20 15.32
N GLN A 249 19.05 -0.07 14.96
CA GLN A 249 20.09 -0.47 15.92
C GLN A 249 20.38 0.59 16.99
N ARG A 250 20.13 1.86 16.70
CA ARG A 250 20.22 2.96 17.64
C ARG A 250 18.94 3.06 18.50
N LEU A 251 17.79 3.12 17.84
CA LEU A 251 16.50 3.36 18.50
C LEU A 251 16.10 2.23 19.48
N VAL A 252 16.42 0.99 19.18
CA VAL A 252 16.08 -0.16 20.03
C VAL A 252 16.80 -0.13 21.39
N ARG A 253 17.90 0.63 21.51
CA ARG A 253 18.66 0.81 22.76
C ARG A 253 18.02 1.83 23.70
N ILE A 254 17.08 2.64 23.22
CA ILE A 254 16.37 3.61 24.06
C ILE A 254 15.49 2.82 25.06
N PRO A 255 15.63 2.98 26.37
CA PRO A 255 14.80 2.27 27.35
C PRO A 255 13.31 2.44 27.04
N GLY A 256 12.53 1.35 27.04
CA GLY A 256 11.11 1.37 26.71
C GLY A 256 10.80 1.68 25.24
N ALA A 257 11.76 1.43 24.35
CA ALA A 257 11.51 1.40 22.90
C ALA A 257 11.02 0.01 22.46
N HIS A 258 10.01 -0.02 21.61
CA HIS A 258 9.42 -1.25 21.06
C HIS A 258 9.32 -1.18 19.56
N LEU A 259 9.73 -2.25 18.87
CA LEU A 259 9.49 -2.43 17.44
C LEU A 259 8.04 -2.89 17.23
N ASN A 260 7.32 -2.22 16.34
CA ASN A 260 5.99 -2.65 15.90
C ASN A 260 6.11 -3.32 14.54
N GLY A 261 5.79 -4.61 14.46
CA GLY A 261 5.86 -5.37 13.21
C GLY A 261 6.82 -6.56 13.29
N PRO A 262 7.27 -7.05 12.13
CA PRO A 262 8.25 -8.13 12.06
C PRO A 262 9.63 -7.66 12.51
N PRO A 263 10.58 -8.58 12.77
CA PRO A 263 11.98 -8.23 12.93
C PRO A 263 12.44 -7.26 11.83
N ALA A 264 13.27 -6.27 12.20
CA ALA A 264 13.59 -5.16 11.30
C ALA A 264 14.20 -5.61 9.96
N GLU A 265 14.98 -6.69 9.97
CA GLU A 265 15.60 -7.32 8.81
C GLU A 265 14.61 -8.03 7.88
N GLU A 266 13.47 -8.52 8.40
CA GLU A 266 12.47 -9.31 7.66
C GLU A 266 11.38 -8.44 7.02
N GLY A 267 11.04 -7.30 7.63
CA GLY A 267 10.01 -6.40 7.14
C GLY A 267 10.37 -5.65 5.85
N ALA A 268 9.43 -4.88 5.36
CA ALA A 268 9.63 -4.02 4.19
C ALA A 268 10.82 -3.08 4.38
N PRO A 269 11.65 -2.86 3.34
CA PRO A 269 12.90 -2.12 3.48
C PRO A 269 12.72 -0.64 3.82
N HIS A 270 11.59 -0.07 3.50
CA HIS A 270 11.30 1.36 3.52
C HIS A 270 10.40 1.82 4.67
N ILE A 271 10.09 0.96 5.63
CA ILE A 271 9.22 1.30 6.77
C ILE A 271 9.84 0.74 8.04
N LEU A 272 9.91 1.59 9.07
CA LEU A 272 10.25 1.22 10.45
C LEU A 272 9.22 1.87 11.38
N SER A 273 8.55 1.08 12.21
CA SER A 273 7.61 1.55 13.21
C SER A 273 8.14 1.26 14.60
N MET A 274 8.34 2.31 15.39
CA MET A 274 8.87 2.21 16.76
C MET A 274 7.96 2.96 17.72
N SER A 275 7.68 2.36 18.86
CA SER A 275 6.96 3.00 19.96
C SER A 275 7.92 3.32 21.11
N PHE A 276 7.72 4.46 21.76
CA PHE A 276 8.55 4.93 22.90
C PHE A 276 7.63 5.14 24.10
N GLU A 277 7.66 4.23 25.07
CA GLU A 277 6.86 4.32 26.29
C GLU A 277 7.05 5.65 27.02
N GLY A 278 5.97 6.16 27.61
CA GLY A 278 6.00 7.42 28.36
C GLY A 278 6.10 8.66 27.46
N THR A 279 5.82 8.53 26.17
CA THR A 279 5.74 9.64 25.21
C THR A 279 4.42 9.63 24.43
N ARG A 280 4.19 10.69 23.68
CA ARG A 280 3.11 10.75 22.66
C ARG A 280 3.72 10.99 21.30
N GLY A 281 3.31 10.20 20.31
CA GLY A 281 3.81 10.29 18.93
C GLY A 281 3.66 11.69 18.35
N GLU A 282 2.50 12.35 18.53
CA GLU A 282 2.29 13.74 18.08
C GLU A 282 3.32 14.71 18.68
N THR A 283 3.59 14.60 20.00
CA THR A 283 4.60 15.42 20.66
C THR A 283 6.00 15.17 20.13
N LEU A 284 6.33 13.90 19.84
CA LEU A 284 7.60 13.53 19.23
C LEU A 284 7.72 14.07 17.79
N VAL A 285 6.65 13.98 16.97
CA VAL A 285 6.62 14.55 15.61
C VAL A 285 6.96 16.03 15.65
N HIS A 286 6.31 16.82 16.50
CA HIS A 286 6.59 18.26 16.60
C HIS A 286 8.01 18.55 17.11
N ALA A 287 8.52 17.78 18.09
CA ALA A 287 9.88 17.94 18.58
C ALA A 287 10.97 17.64 17.52
N LEU A 288 10.67 16.71 16.60
CA LEU A 288 11.55 16.37 15.49
C LEU A 288 11.42 17.37 14.34
N GLU A 289 10.21 17.89 14.09
CA GLU A 289 9.95 18.93 13.09
C GLU A 289 10.76 20.20 13.37
N GLU A 290 10.92 20.60 14.65
CA GLU A 290 11.80 21.70 15.05
C GLU A 290 13.26 21.51 14.59
N LYS A 291 13.67 20.26 14.35
CA LYS A 291 14.99 19.86 13.85
C LYS A 291 14.98 19.51 12.35
N HIS A 292 13.93 19.87 11.62
CA HIS A 292 13.71 19.56 10.21
C HIS A 292 13.69 18.04 9.90
N ILE A 293 13.27 17.22 10.87
CA ILE A 293 13.09 15.78 10.73
C ILE A 293 11.59 15.49 10.64
N TYR A 294 11.14 15.01 9.49
CA TYR A 294 9.72 14.78 9.19
C TYR A 294 9.41 13.29 9.27
N VAL A 295 8.68 12.90 10.30
CA VAL A 295 8.22 11.52 10.55
C VAL A 295 6.71 11.48 10.69
N GLY A 296 6.09 10.30 10.60
CA GLY A 296 4.66 10.13 10.84
C GLY A 296 4.37 9.47 12.19
N THR A 297 3.20 9.74 12.75
CA THR A 297 2.54 8.80 13.65
C THR A 297 1.96 7.67 12.79
N GLY A 298 1.78 6.46 13.30
CA GLY A 298 1.32 5.30 12.52
C GLY A 298 0.12 5.59 11.58
N SER A 299 -0.80 6.47 11.99
CA SER A 299 -2.06 6.77 11.31
C SER A 299 -2.10 8.17 10.68
N ALA A 300 -1.21 8.50 9.76
CA ALA A 300 -1.23 9.80 9.08
C ALA A 300 -2.58 10.12 8.36
N CYS A 301 -3.35 9.11 7.93
CA CYS A 301 -4.67 9.29 7.31
C CYS A 301 -5.82 9.42 8.30
N SER A 302 -5.63 9.13 9.58
CA SER A 302 -6.62 9.26 10.65
C SER A 302 -6.33 10.42 11.62
N SER A 303 -5.40 11.30 11.29
CA SER A 303 -4.98 12.46 12.10
C SER A 303 -6.12 13.42 12.47
N HIS A 304 -7.27 13.37 11.77
CA HIS A 304 -8.47 14.13 12.12
C HIS A 304 -9.40 13.41 13.13
N LYS A 305 -9.16 12.14 13.45
CA LYS A 305 -9.88 11.43 14.54
C LYS A 305 -8.87 11.13 15.63
N LYS A 306 -8.99 11.76 16.80
CA LYS A 306 -8.26 11.41 18.02
C LYS A 306 -8.51 9.93 18.32
N GLY A 307 -7.59 9.03 17.95
CA GLY A 307 -7.78 7.60 18.14
C GLY A 307 -6.48 6.82 17.94
N GLU A 308 -6.41 5.69 18.60
CA GLU A 308 -5.36 4.71 18.45
C GLU A 308 -5.28 4.19 17.01
N SER A 309 -4.07 3.83 16.55
CA SER A 309 -3.88 3.14 15.29
C SER A 309 -4.68 1.83 15.28
N ARG A 310 -5.56 1.66 14.29
CA ARG A 310 -6.31 0.43 14.08
C ARG A 310 -5.37 -0.77 13.84
N VAL A 311 -4.26 -0.52 13.15
CA VAL A 311 -3.22 -1.52 12.86
C VAL A 311 -2.58 -2.02 14.15
N LEU A 312 -2.07 -1.11 15.00
CA LEU A 312 -1.43 -1.49 16.25
C LEU A 312 -2.39 -2.19 17.21
N ARG A 313 -3.64 -1.76 17.24
CA ARG A 313 -4.69 -2.42 18.01
C ARG A 313 -4.97 -3.84 17.48
N ALA A 314 -5.03 -4.04 16.16
CA ALA A 314 -5.21 -5.35 15.55
C ALA A 314 -4.05 -6.31 15.89
N MET A 315 -2.85 -5.78 16.06
CA MET A 315 -1.66 -6.53 16.49
C MET A 315 -1.62 -6.80 18.00
N GLY A 316 -2.54 -6.24 18.78
CA GLY A 316 -2.57 -6.37 20.24
C GLY A 316 -1.50 -5.53 20.95
N VAL A 317 -1.02 -4.46 20.34
CA VAL A 317 -0.10 -3.51 21.01
C VAL A 317 -0.87 -2.75 22.09
N PRO A 318 -0.38 -2.74 23.35
CA PRO A 318 -1.05 -2.03 24.43
C PRO A 318 -1.21 -0.53 24.12
N PRO A 319 -2.37 0.08 24.47
CA PRO A 319 -2.64 1.50 24.17
C PRO A 319 -1.56 2.46 24.66
N GLN A 320 -1.00 2.20 25.86
CA GLN A 320 0.05 3.02 26.45
C GLN A 320 1.36 3.00 25.64
N VAL A 321 1.65 1.86 24.96
CA VAL A 321 2.79 1.71 24.06
C VAL A 321 2.47 2.36 22.71
N ALA A 322 1.29 2.08 22.16
CA ALA A 322 0.84 2.57 20.86
C ALA A 322 0.81 4.12 20.77
N GLN A 323 0.51 4.81 21.89
CA GLN A 323 0.49 6.28 21.96
C GLN A 323 1.82 6.93 21.57
N GLY A 324 2.95 6.29 21.89
CA GLY A 324 4.30 6.80 21.63
C GLY A 324 4.88 6.38 20.27
N THR A 325 4.05 5.96 19.32
CA THR A 325 4.52 5.41 18.04
C THR A 325 4.96 6.50 17.07
N LEU A 326 6.12 6.27 16.46
CA LEU A 326 6.62 6.94 15.27
C LEU A 326 6.78 5.95 14.13
N ARG A 327 6.41 6.37 12.92
CA ARG A 327 6.72 5.68 11.68
C ARG A 327 7.78 6.46 10.91
N PHE A 328 8.90 5.80 10.67
CA PHE A 328 9.97 6.26 9.80
C PHE A 328 9.78 5.63 8.41
N SER A 329 9.83 6.46 7.38
CA SER A 329 9.68 6.02 6.00
C SER A 329 10.90 6.44 5.20
N PHE A 330 11.47 5.51 4.44
CA PHE A 330 12.72 5.70 3.72
C PHE A 330 12.50 5.65 2.21
N CYS A 331 13.37 6.30 1.47
CA CYS A 331 13.50 6.15 0.04
C CYS A 331 14.98 5.95 -0.35
N CYS A 332 15.23 5.70 -1.61
CA CYS A 332 16.58 5.47 -2.13
C CYS A 332 17.55 6.66 -1.96
N MET A 333 17.03 7.85 -1.66
CA MET A 333 17.84 9.07 -1.45
C MET A 333 18.26 9.27 0.00
N ASN A 334 17.75 8.50 0.95
CA ASN A 334 18.18 8.59 2.34
C ASN A 334 19.54 7.91 2.53
N THR A 335 20.33 8.43 3.49
CA THR A 335 21.67 7.92 3.80
C THR A 335 21.77 7.41 5.24
N VAL A 336 22.80 6.59 5.50
CA VAL A 336 23.08 6.06 6.84
C VAL A 336 23.44 7.20 7.81
N GLU A 337 24.15 8.22 7.33
CA GLU A 337 24.52 9.40 8.12
C GLU A 337 23.27 10.17 8.58
N GLN A 338 22.24 10.27 7.72
CA GLN A 338 20.96 10.84 8.11
C GLN A 338 20.26 10.00 9.20
N ALA A 339 20.36 8.68 9.15
CA ALA A 339 19.80 7.80 10.17
C ALA A 339 20.45 8.02 11.54
N GLU A 340 21.76 8.26 11.61
CA GLU A 340 22.46 8.58 12.85
C GLU A 340 21.99 9.92 13.44
N ILE A 341 21.87 10.96 12.61
CA ILE A 341 21.34 12.27 13.02
C ILE A 341 19.91 12.14 13.58
N VAL A 342 19.07 11.36 12.90
CA VAL A 342 17.69 11.11 13.33
C VAL A 342 17.66 10.35 14.65
N ALA A 343 18.55 9.36 14.83
CA ALA A 343 18.63 8.58 16.06
C ALA A 343 18.97 9.47 17.27
N ASP A 344 19.98 10.35 17.14
CA ASP A 344 20.36 11.31 18.20
C ASP A 344 19.20 12.24 18.54
N ALA A 345 18.51 12.76 17.52
CA ALA A 345 17.37 13.65 17.72
C ALA A 345 16.18 12.97 18.42
N VAL A 346 15.91 11.70 18.09
CA VAL A 346 14.86 10.91 18.76
C VAL A 346 15.22 10.62 20.19
N GLU A 347 16.45 10.19 20.47
CA GLU A 347 16.95 9.89 21.82
C GLU A 347 16.82 11.13 22.74
N GLU A 348 17.30 12.29 22.28
CA GLU A 348 17.19 13.56 22.99
C GLU A 348 15.72 13.95 23.24
N SER A 349 14.87 13.83 22.20
CA SER A 349 13.46 14.22 22.31
C SER A 349 12.69 13.33 23.28
N VAL A 350 12.91 12.01 23.23
CA VAL A 350 12.31 11.04 24.15
C VAL A 350 12.75 11.33 25.58
N ALA A 351 14.05 11.55 25.82
CA ALA A 351 14.57 11.88 27.14
C ALA A 351 13.97 13.21 27.68
N ARG A 352 13.87 14.24 26.84
CA ARG A 352 13.28 15.54 27.18
C ARG A 352 11.81 15.39 27.57
N ILE A 353 10.99 14.73 26.75
CA ILE A 353 9.55 14.59 26.97
C ILE A 353 9.26 13.81 28.26
N ARG A 354 9.97 12.71 28.51
CA ARG A 354 9.79 11.89 29.71
C ARG A 354 10.07 12.64 31.02
N ARG A 355 10.96 13.66 31.03
CA ARG A 355 11.19 14.50 32.22
C ARG A 355 9.97 15.33 32.61
N PHE A 356 9.14 15.73 31.64
CA PHE A 356 7.92 16.51 31.89
C PHE A 356 6.73 15.64 32.30
N VAL A 357 6.67 14.38 31.88
CA VAL A 357 5.58 13.45 32.23
C VAL A 357 5.74 12.89 33.66
N ARG A 358 6.95 12.87 34.20
CA ARG A 358 7.24 12.42 35.57
C ARG A 358 6.99 13.46 36.68
N ARG A 359 6.60 14.66 36.31
CA ARG A 359 6.18 15.73 37.24
C ARG A 359 4.66 15.86 37.21
#